data_afbcbb038740d124058c2c99b9f5a055
#
_entry.id   afbcbb038740d124058c2c99b9f5a055
#
_cell.length_a   1.000
_cell.length_b   1.000
_cell.length_c   1.000
_cell.angle_alpha   90.00
_cell.angle_beta   90.00
_cell.angle_gamma   90.00
#
_symmetry.space_group_name_H-M   'P 1'
#
loop_
_entity.id
_entity.type
_entity.pdbx_description
1 polymer ?
#
loop_
_entity_poly.entity_id
_entity_poly.type
_entity_poly.pdbx_seq_one_letter_code
_entity_poly.pdbx_strand_id
1 'polypeptide(L)'
;FAKFFNLPELMAMFKEAADIKTSDQLNLPVPQAKFETVVVKPSEIQQDMVQALSERAAEVHSGSVDPSVDNMLKITSDGRKIGLDQRLMNSALPDDPNSKLNACVNNVLRIWNDTKEQKLTQLIFCDMSTPKGDGSFNVYDDIRTKLLNAGVPEQEIEFIHNADTENKKAELFSK
;
A
#
# COMPACT_ATOMS: atom_id res chain seq x y z
N PHE A 1 15.40 13.23 3.46
CA PHE A 1 15.98 14.03 4.56
C PHE A 1 16.62 13.07 5.56
N ALA A 2 17.96 12.98 5.57
CA ALA A 2 18.66 12.00 6.40
C ALA A 2 19.01 12.52 7.81
N LYS A 3 19.12 13.85 7.99
CA LYS A 3 19.46 14.45 9.30
C LYS A 3 18.90 15.88 9.39
N PHE A 4 18.39 16.23 10.56
CA PHE A 4 18.08 17.62 10.89
C PHE A 4 19.33 18.34 11.34
N PHE A 5 19.53 19.57 10.87
CA PHE A 5 20.57 20.45 11.39
C PHE A 5 20.13 20.96 12.76
N ASN A 6 21.05 20.91 13.73
CA ASN A 6 20.83 21.41 15.10
C ASN A 6 19.59 20.81 15.82
N LEU A 7 19.40 19.50 15.69
CA LEU A 7 18.28 18.78 16.31
C LEU A 7 18.16 18.98 17.83
N PRO A 8 19.26 19.03 18.63
CA PRO A 8 19.16 19.21 20.08
C PRO A 8 18.50 20.53 20.48
N GLU A 9 18.85 21.65 19.84
CA GLU A 9 18.23 22.95 20.13
C GLU A 9 16.78 23.00 19.69
N LEU A 10 16.47 22.48 18.50
CA LEU A 10 15.11 22.36 18.02
C LEU A 10 14.24 21.56 19.00
N MET A 11 14.74 20.44 19.49
CA MET A 11 14.04 19.61 20.46
C MET A 11 13.90 20.30 21.83
N ALA A 12 14.88 21.10 22.26
CA ALA A 12 14.77 21.87 23.49
C ALA A 12 13.67 22.92 23.40
N MET A 13 13.65 23.72 22.31
CA MET A 13 12.61 24.71 22.05
C MET A 13 11.22 24.08 21.95
N PHE A 14 11.13 22.92 21.29
CA PHE A 14 9.86 22.24 21.12
C PHE A 14 9.30 21.72 22.46
N LYS A 15 10.17 21.23 23.36
CA LYS A 15 9.78 20.77 24.71
C LYS A 15 9.28 21.88 25.63
N GLU A 16 9.63 23.14 25.37
CA GLU A 16 9.10 24.27 26.15
C GLU A 16 7.63 24.56 25.84
N ALA A 17 7.19 24.24 24.62
CA ALA A 17 5.84 24.53 24.13
C ALA A 17 4.93 23.30 23.99
N ALA A 18 5.49 22.07 24.04
CA ALA A 18 4.76 20.84 23.80
C ALA A 18 5.08 19.74 24.81
N ASP A 19 4.05 19.02 25.25
CA ASP A 19 4.24 17.80 26.03
C ASP A 19 4.52 16.62 25.07
N ILE A 20 5.74 16.10 25.13
CA ILE A 20 6.21 15.02 24.29
C ILE A 20 6.25 13.74 25.11
N LYS A 21 5.49 12.75 24.70
CA LYS A 21 5.55 11.39 25.27
C LYS A 21 6.02 10.41 24.20
N THR A 22 7.00 9.61 24.55
CA THR A 22 7.39 8.45 23.72
C THR A 22 6.46 7.28 23.97
N SER A 23 6.43 6.31 23.05
CA SER A 23 5.61 5.11 23.21
C SER A 23 5.86 4.38 24.52
N ASP A 24 7.12 4.33 24.97
CA ASP A 24 7.52 3.69 26.22
C ASP A 24 6.97 4.42 27.47
N GLN A 25 6.76 5.73 27.38
CA GLN A 25 6.19 6.55 28.46
C GLN A 25 4.67 6.46 28.53
N LEU A 26 4.01 6.10 27.43
CA LEU A 26 2.56 6.03 27.36
C LEU A 26 1.96 4.73 27.91
N ASN A 27 2.79 3.69 28.12
CA ASN A 27 2.34 2.36 28.59
C ASN A 27 1.08 1.86 27.87
N LEU A 28 1.01 2.10 26.55
CA LEU A 28 -0.15 1.69 25.75
C LEU A 28 -0.23 0.15 25.72
N PRO A 29 -1.45 -0.42 25.79
CA PRO A 29 -1.63 -1.85 25.59
C PRO A 29 -1.37 -2.21 24.12
N VAL A 30 -0.11 -2.45 23.79
CA VAL A 30 0.30 -2.82 22.43
C VAL A 30 0.36 -4.34 22.34
N PRO A 31 -0.31 -4.97 21.36
CA PRO A 31 -0.22 -6.40 21.15
C PRO A 31 1.19 -6.81 20.73
N GLN A 32 1.57 -8.04 21.04
CA GLN A 32 2.80 -8.61 20.51
C GLN A 32 2.66 -8.78 18.99
N ALA A 33 3.58 -8.16 18.25
CA ALA A 33 3.60 -8.23 16.79
C ALA A 33 4.63 -9.24 16.30
N LYS A 34 4.24 -10.10 15.35
CA LYS A 34 5.14 -10.92 14.57
C LYS A 34 5.24 -10.31 13.17
N PHE A 35 6.45 -9.92 12.78
CA PHE A 35 6.69 -9.34 11.46
C PHE A 35 7.14 -10.42 10.48
N GLU A 36 6.44 -10.54 9.36
CA GLU A 36 6.81 -11.44 8.26
C GLU A 36 6.93 -10.62 6.98
N THR A 37 8.03 -10.77 6.26
CA THR A 37 8.25 -10.12 4.96
C THR A 37 8.05 -11.16 3.85
N VAL A 38 7.05 -10.93 3.00
CA VAL A 38 6.82 -11.74 1.80
C VAL A 38 7.47 -11.04 0.62
N VAL A 39 8.48 -11.69 0.04
CA VAL A 39 9.21 -11.16 -1.13
C VAL A 39 8.80 -11.94 -2.37
N VAL A 40 8.43 -11.23 -3.42
CA VAL A 40 8.10 -11.78 -4.74
C VAL A 40 9.11 -11.32 -5.78
N LYS A 41 9.31 -12.14 -6.81
CA LYS A 41 10.15 -11.75 -7.94
C LYS A 41 9.34 -10.94 -8.94
N PRO A 42 9.92 -9.90 -9.56
CA PRO A 42 9.25 -9.16 -10.62
C PRO A 42 9.05 -10.03 -11.86
N SER A 43 7.94 -9.82 -12.58
CA SER A 43 7.74 -10.40 -13.91
C SER A 43 8.75 -9.85 -14.92
N GLU A 44 8.90 -10.50 -16.06
CA GLU A 44 9.73 -9.97 -17.17
C GLU A 44 9.22 -8.58 -17.61
N ILE A 45 7.90 -8.43 -17.73
CA ILE A 45 7.27 -7.14 -18.07
C ILE A 45 7.64 -6.04 -17.05
N GLN A 46 7.61 -6.36 -15.76
CA GLN A 46 8.00 -5.39 -14.74
C GLN A 46 9.49 -5.03 -14.83
N GLN A 47 10.35 -5.99 -15.15
CA GLN A 47 11.79 -5.74 -15.35
C GLN A 47 12.03 -4.79 -16.53
N ASP A 48 11.36 -5.01 -17.67
CA ASP A 48 11.43 -4.13 -18.84
C ASP A 48 10.93 -2.72 -18.52
N MET A 49 9.82 -2.62 -17.77
CA MET A 49 9.30 -1.33 -17.31
C MET A 49 10.28 -0.59 -16.39
N VAL A 50 10.94 -1.29 -15.49
CA VAL A 50 11.96 -0.69 -14.60
C VAL A 50 13.16 -0.22 -15.40
N GLN A 51 13.58 -0.97 -16.44
CA GLN A 51 14.64 -0.53 -17.35
C GLN A 51 14.24 0.77 -18.05
N ALA A 52 13.03 0.85 -18.61
CA ALA A 52 12.51 2.07 -19.23
C ALA A 52 12.44 3.26 -18.26
N LEU A 53 12.08 3.03 -16.98
CA LEU A 53 12.14 4.07 -15.95
C LEU A 53 13.56 4.58 -15.70
N SER A 54 14.55 3.68 -15.73
CA SER A 54 15.95 4.05 -15.55
C SER A 54 16.45 4.94 -16.70
N GLU A 55 16.05 4.65 -17.92
CA GLU A 55 16.37 5.45 -19.11
C GLU A 55 15.71 6.85 -18.99
N ARG A 56 14.43 6.92 -18.68
CA ARG A 56 13.72 8.19 -18.42
C ARG A 56 14.39 9.01 -17.31
N ALA A 57 14.84 8.36 -16.23
CA ALA A 57 15.53 9.04 -15.14
C ALA A 57 16.86 9.65 -15.60
N ALA A 58 17.60 8.96 -16.46
CA ALA A 58 18.83 9.48 -17.05
C ALA A 58 18.57 10.71 -17.95
N GLU A 59 17.53 10.67 -18.77
CA GLU A 59 17.11 11.79 -19.62
C GLU A 59 16.71 13.03 -18.79
N VAL A 60 15.91 12.84 -17.74
CA VAL A 60 15.52 13.92 -16.82
C VAL A 60 16.76 14.49 -16.12
N HIS A 61 17.68 13.61 -15.68
CA HIS A 61 18.90 14.05 -14.99
C HIS A 61 19.84 14.83 -15.92
N SER A 62 19.90 14.49 -17.19
CA SER A 62 20.70 15.21 -18.20
C SER A 62 20.11 16.59 -18.60
N GLY A 63 18.87 16.87 -18.19
CA GLY A 63 18.15 18.11 -18.57
C GLY A 63 17.65 18.12 -20.02
N SER A 64 17.63 16.94 -20.69
CA SER A 64 17.16 16.83 -22.08
C SER A 64 15.63 16.81 -22.22
N VAL A 65 14.90 16.67 -21.12
CA VAL A 65 13.42 16.61 -21.09
C VAL A 65 12.86 17.79 -20.30
N ASP A 66 11.83 18.43 -20.84
CA ASP A 66 11.11 19.51 -20.12
C ASP A 66 10.45 18.94 -18.86
N PRO A 67 10.64 19.53 -17.68
CA PRO A 67 10.04 19.06 -16.42
C PRO A 67 8.50 18.98 -16.43
N SER A 68 7.82 19.69 -17.31
CA SER A 68 6.36 19.59 -17.50
C SER A 68 5.97 18.29 -18.24
N VAL A 69 6.85 17.76 -19.08
CA VAL A 69 6.64 16.52 -19.83
C VAL A 69 6.98 15.31 -18.96
N ASP A 70 8.19 15.27 -18.38
CA ASP A 70 8.62 14.22 -17.46
C ASP A 70 9.54 14.76 -16.36
N ASN A 71 9.49 14.14 -15.19
CA ASN A 71 10.26 14.56 -14.03
C ASN A 71 10.40 13.40 -13.01
N MET A 72 11.34 13.56 -12.06
CA MET A 72 11.61 12.53 -11.05
C MET A 72 10.39 12.16 -10.19
N LEU A 73 9.43 13.09 -9.99
CA LEU A 73 8.21 12.79 -9.22
C LEU A 73 7.29 11.84 -10.00
N LYS A 74 7.12 12.07 -11.30
CA LYS A 74 6.38 11.16 -12.19
C LYS A 74 7.04 9.78 -12.23
N ILE A 75 8.35 9.73 -12.45
CA ILE A 75 9.14 8.49 -12.51
C ILE A 75 9.02 7.70 -11.21
N THR A 76 9.12 8.38 -10.06
CA THR A 76 8.96 7.75 -8.75
C THR A 76 7.54 7.20 -8.55
N SER A 77 6.53 7.95 -8.97
CA SER A 77 5.13 7.52 -8.91
C SER A 77 4.89 6.29 -9.80
N ASP A 78 5.41 6.30 -11.03
CA ASP A 78 5.30 5.17 -11.95
C ASP A 78 6.05 3.95 -11.42
N GLY A 79 7.24 4.12 -10.83
CA GLY A 79 7.99 3.05 -10.19
C GLY A 79 7.23 2.40 -9.03
N ARG A 80 6.51 3.18 -8.23
CA ARG A 80 5.64 2.64 -7.17
C ARG A 80 4.49 1.81 -7.76
N LYS A 81 3.87 2.26 -8.86
CA LYS A 81 2.81 1.52 -9.54
C LYS A 81 3.33 0.20 -10.11
N ILE A 82 4.44 0.24 -10.84
CA ILE A 82 5.09 -0.95 -11.41
C ILE A 82 5.47 -1.93 -10.29
N GLY A 83 6.04 -1.43 -9.20
CA GLY A 83 6.42 -2.25 -8.05
C GLY A 83 5.25 -2.88 -7.30
N LEU A 84 4.03 -2.37 -7.47
CA LEU A 84 2.81 -2.94 -6.90
C LEU A 84 2.16 -3.92 -7.87
N ASP A 85 1.78 -3.45 -9.06
CA ASP A 85 1.18 -4.28 -10.12
C ASP A 85 1.34 -3.60 -11.48
N GLN A 86 1.82 -4.36 -12.49
CA GLN A 86 2.03 -3.87 -13.86
C GLN A 86 0.77 -3.32 -14.52
N ARG A 87 -0.41 -3.82 -14.14
CA ARG A 87 -1.72 -3.38 -14.66
C ARG A 87 -2.09 -1.95 -14.23
N LEU A 88 -1.42 -1.39 -13.23
CA LEU A 88 -1.54 0.02 -12.85
C LEU A 88 -0.92 0.98 -13.89
N MET A 89 -0.01 0.47 -14.71
CA MET A 89 0.55 1.22 -15.84
C MET A 89 -0.25 1.00 -17.12
N ASN A 90 -0.71 -0.22 -17.35
CA ASN A 90 -1.55 -0.58 -18.48
C ASN A 90 -2.47 -1.74 -18.10
N SER A 91 -3.75 -1.46 -17.96
CA SER A 91 -4.77 -2.43 -17.54
C SER A 91 -4.98 -3.59 -18.51
N ALA A 92 -4.48 -3.49 -19.75
CA ALA A 92 -4.51 -4.58 -20.74
C ALA A 92 -3.43 -5.65 -20.50
N LEU A 93 -2.46 -5.40 -19.61
CA LEU A 93 -1.44 -6.38 -19.28
C LEU A 93 -2.02 -7.55 -18.47
N PRO A 94 -1.43 -8.74 -18.60
CA PRO A 94 -1.89 -9.90 -17.88
C PRO A 94 -1.69 -9.76 -16.36
N ASP A 95 -2.54 -10.42 -15.60
CA ASP A 95 -2.30 -10.64 -14.17
C ASP A 95 -1.14 -11.61 -13.99
N ASP A 96 -0.10 -11.18 -13.30
CA ASP A 96 1.04 -12.03 -12.97
C ASP A 96 0.68 -12.86 -11.71
N PRO A 97 0.62 -14.21 -11.81
CA PRO A 97 0.28 -15.07 -10.68
C PRO A 97 1.26 -14.95 -9.51
N ASN A 98 2.49 -14.48 -9.77
CA ASN A 98 3.52 -14.23 -8.75
C ASN A 98 3.60 -12.78 -8.29
N SER A 99 2.62 -11.94 -8.65
CA SER A 99 2.58 -10.53 -8.24
C SER A 99 2.43 -10.38 -6.72
N LYS A 100 2.78 -9.18 -6.23
CA LYS A 100 2.53 -8.81 -4.81
C LYS A 100 1.07 -8.92 -4.43
N LEU A 101 0.15 -8.58 -5.36
CA LEU A 101 -1.28 -8.69 -5.13
C LEU A 101 -1.69 -10.15 -4.92
N ASN A 102 -1.26 -11.03 -5.81
CA ASN A 102 -1.58 -12.46 -5.69
C ASN A 102 -0.93 -13.09 -4.44
N ALA A 103 0.28 -12.69 -4.11
CA ALA A 103 0.92 -13.10 -2.85
C ALA A 103 0.13 -12.61 -1.61
N CYS A 104 -0.36 -11.37 -1.64
CA CYS A 104 -1.23 -10.82 -0.60
C CYS A 104 -2.54 -11.62 -0.48
N VAL A 105 -3.25 -11.83 -1.60
CA VAL A 105 -4.50 -12.61 -1.62
C VAL A 105 -4.28 -14.01 -1.07
N ASN A 106 -3.23 -14.70 -1.50
CA ASN A 106 -2.90 -16.03 -1.01
C ASN A 106 -2.63 -16.05 0.50
N ASN A 107 -1.93 -15.04 1.01
CA ASN A 107 -1.68 -14.92 2.44
C ASN A 107 -2.97 -14.65 3.23
N VAL A 108 -3.82 -13.75 2.72
CA VAL A 108 -5.14 -13.47 3.32
C VAL A 108 -6.01 -14.72 3.36
N LEU A 109 -6.07 -15.47 2.26
CA LEU A 109 -6.85 -16.72 2.20
C LEU A 109 -6.32 -17.78 3.15
N ARG A 110 -5.01 -17.91 3.27
CA ARG A 110 -4.39 -18.81 4.23
C ARG A 110 -4.81 -18.46 5.66
N ILE A 111 -4.64 -17.19 6.05
CA ILE A 111 -5.00 -16.72 7.40
C ILE A 111 -6.51 -16.85 7.63
N TRP A 112 -7.34 -16.49 6.64
CA TRP A 112 -8.78 -16.63 6.74
C TRP A 112 -9.21 -18.09 6.99
N ASN A 113 -8.64 -19.04 6.23
CA ASN A 113 -8.92 -20.47 6.44
C ASN A 113 -8.48 -20.97 7.83
N ASP A 114 -7.32 -20.51 8.29
CA ASP A 114 -6.77 -20.93 9.60
C ASP A 114 -7.55 -20.34 10.78
N THR A 115 -8.22 -19.20 10.59
CA THR A 115 -8.81 -18.42 11.69
C THR A 115 -10.33 -18.16 11.56
N LYS A 116 -10.98 -18.66 10.51
CA LYS A 116 -12.41 -18.41 10.23
C LYS A 116 -13.35 -18.83 11.35
N GLU A 117 -13.05 -19.92 12.06
CA GLU A 117 -13.86 -20.38 13.20
C GLU A 117 -13.73 -19.44 14.40
N GLN A 118 -12.58 -18.77 14.54
CA GLN A 118 -12.31 -17.78 15.57
C GLN A 118 -12.78 -16.38 15.19
N LYS A 119 -13.20 -16.19 13.93
CA LYS A 119 -13.65 -14.91 13.36
C LYS A 119 -12.63 -13.77 13.55
N LEU A 120 -11.35 -14.07 13.32
CA LEU A 120 -10.30 -13.05 13.45
C LEU A 120 -10.33 -12.09 12.26
N THR A 121 -10.11 -10.80 12.55
CA THR A 121 -10.10 -9.74 11.55
C THR A 121 -8.74 -9.58 10.89
N GLN A 122 -8.73 -9.34 9.59
CA GLN A 122 -7.55 -8.98 8.83
C GLN A 122 -7.69 -7.57 8.27
N LEU A 123 -6.61 -6.78 8.31
CA LEU A 123 -6.55 -5.45 7.73
C LEU A 123 -5.53 -5.43 6.60
N ILE A 124 -5.95 -4.98 5.42
CA ILE A 124 -5.08 -4.81 4.25
C ILE A 124 -4.89 -3.31 4.03
N PHE A 125 -3.64 -2.84 4.12
CA PHE A 125 -3.30 -1.45 3.86
C PHE A 125 -2.68 -1.32 2.46
N CYS A 126 -3.28 -0.46 1.65
CA CYS A 126 -2.76 -0.09 0.34
C CYS A 126 -2.93 1.41 0.14
N ASP A 127 -1.83 2.13 -0.03
CA ASP A 127 -1.80 3.59 -0.19
C ASP A 127 -1.96 4.05 -1.65
N MET A 128 -2.14 3.11 -2.56
CA MET A 128 -2.27 3.37 -3.99
C MET A 128 -3.54 2.74 -4.57
N SER A 129 -3.99 3.31 -5.71
CA SER A 129 -5.06 2.71 -6.52
C SER A 129 -6.39 2.55 -5.79
N THR A 130 -6.77 3.56 -4.99
CA THR A 130 -8.11 3.63 -4.40
C THR A 130 -9.18 3.63 -5.51
N PRO A 131 -10.31 2.93 -5.34
CA PRO A 131 -11.38 2.90 -6.32
C PRO A 131 -11.90 4.30 -6.66
N LYS A 132 -12.05 4.60 -7.95
CA LYS A 132 -12.56 5.88 -8.45
C LYS A 132 -14.02 5.81 -8.89
N GLY A 133 -14.60 4.62 -8.99
CA GLY A 133 -15.95 4.40 -9.48
C GLY A 133 -16.12 4.60 -10.99
N ASP A 134 -15.02 4.73 -11.73
CA ASP A 134 -15.00 4.97 -13.19
C ASP A 134 -14.81 3.66 -14.00
N GLY A 135 -14.78 2.51 -13.33
CA GLY A 135 -14.55 1.21 -13.95
C GLY A 135 -13.09 0.93 -14.34
N SER A 136 -12.16 1.83 -14.04
CA SER A 136 -10.73 1.60 -14.25
C SER A 136 -10.21 0.53 -13.31
N PHE A 137 -9.17 -0.21 -13.77
CA PHE A 137 -8.48 -1.18 -12.92
C PHE A 137 -7.97 -0.52 -11.66
N ASN A 138 -8.27 -1.13 -10.52
CA ASN A 138 -7.73 -0.75 -9.23
C ASN A 138 -7.47 -1.99 -8.35
N VAL A 139 -6.52 -1.83 -7.43
CA VAL A 139 -6.04 -2.91 -6.56
C VAL A 139 -7.12 -3.40 -5.59
N TYR A 140 -7.95 -2.50 -5.09
CA TYR A 140 -9.00 -2.83 -4.11
C TYR A 140 -10.04 -3.78 -4.71
N ASP A 141 -10.56 -3.43 -5.87
CA ASP A 141 -11.56 -4.26 -6.56
C ASP A 141 -10.97 -5.59 -7.05
N ASP A 142 -9.69 -5.58 -7.48
CA ASP A 142 -8.99 -6.81 -7.89
C ASP A 142 -8.85 -7.79 -6.72
N ILE A 143 -8.37 -7.31 -5.55
CA ILE A 143 -8.26 -8.12 -4.34
C ILE A 143 -9.64 -8.64 -3.92
N ARG A 144 -10.66 -7.76 -3.87
CA ARG A 144 -12.04 -8.17 -3.53
C ARG A 144 -12.53 -9.28 -4.46
N THR A 145 -12.37 -9.08 -5.77
CA THR A 145 -12.81 -10.05 -6.78
C THR A 145 -12.12 -11.41 -6.58
N LYS A 146 -10.82 -11.41 -6.32
CA LYS A 146 -10.06 -12.63 -6.08
C LYS A 146 -10.49 -13.35 -4.80
N LEU A 147 -10.75 -12.61 -3.73
CA LEU A 147 -11.25 -13.18 -2.47
C LEU A 147 -12.64 -13.79 -2.64
N LEU A 148 -13.55 -13.09 -3.31
CA LEU A 148 -14.90 -13.60 -3.63
C LEU A 148 -14.83 -14.87 -4.46
N ASN A 149 -14.00 -14.88 -5.51
CA ASN A 149 -13.80 -16.06 -6.38
C ASN A 149 -13.20 -17.25 -5.62
N ALA A 150 -12.45 -17.00 -4.56
CA ALA A 150 -11.90 -18.03 -3.68
C ALA A 150 -12.89 -18.49 -2.59
N GLY A 151 -14.10 -17.94 -2.54
CA GLY A 151 -15.18 -18.37 -1.65
C GLY A 151 -15.27 -17.60 -0.33
N VAL A 152 -14.55 -16.48 -0.17
CA VAL A 152 -14.77 -15.59 0.97
C VAL A 152 -16.13 -14.91 0.80
N PRO A 153 -17.04 -14.96 1.80
CA PRO A 153 -18.37 -14.33 1.71
C PRO A 153 -18.27 -12.81 1.52
N GLU A 154 -19.14 -12.25 0.69
CA GLU A 154 -19.13 -10.81 0.40
C GLU A 154 -19.29 -9.94 1.67
N GLN A 155 -20.09 -10.39 2.62
CA GLN A 155 -20.31 -9.69 3.89
C GLN A 155 -19.09 -9.67 4.82
N GLU A 156 -18.05 -10.45 4.52
CA GLU A 156 -16.79 -10.48 5.26
C GLU A 156 -15.72 -9.55 4.65
N ILE A 157 -16.03 -8.85 3.54
CA ILE A 157 -15.10 -7.97 2.85
C ILE A 157 -15.69 -6.56 2.83
N GLU A 158 -15.01 -5.61 3.44
CA GLU A 158 -15.45 -4.22 3.42
C GLU A 158 -14.28 -3.25 3.18
N PHE A 159 -14.59 -2.10 2.60
CA PHE A 159 -13.64 -1.04 2.35
C PHE A 159 -13.87 0.10 3.34
N ILE A 160 -12.83 0.46 4.08
CA ILE A 160 -12.90 1.52 5.10
C ILE A 160 -13.38 2.87 4.54
N HIS A 161 -13.09 3.16 3.27
CA HIS A 161 -13.54 4.41 2.64
C HIS A 161 -15.05 4.46 2.35
N ASN A 162 -15.78 3.35 2.47
CA ASN A 162 -17.25 3.35 2.48
C ASN A 162 -17.81 3.83 3.82
N ALA A 163 -16.99 3.82 4.88
CA ALA A 163 -17.34 4.32 6.21
C ALA A 163 -16.83 5.75 6.41
N ASP A 164 -17.52 6.72 5.81
CA ASP A 164 -17.13 8.14 5.73
C ASP A 164 -17.40 8.94 7.02
N THR A 165 -18.10 8.35 8.00
CA THR A 165 -18.38 8.95 9.30
C THR A 165 -17.85 8.08 10.44
N GLU A 166 -17.61 8.68 11.62
CA GLU A 166 -17.16 7.94 12.80
C GLU A 166 -18.17 6.88 13.25
N ASN A 167 -19.47 7.14 13.10
CA ASN A 167 -20.52 6.17 13.42
C ASN A 167 -20.47 4.97 12.47
N LYS A 168 -20.30 5.18 11.17
CA LYS A 168 -20.15 4.09 10.19
C LYS A 168 -18.89 3.28 10.43
N LYS A 169 -17.78 3.93 10.80
CA LYS A 169 -16.54 3.23 11.18
C LYS A 169 -16.75 2.36 12.41
N ALA A 170 -17.38 2.92 13.45
CA ALA A 170 -17.71 2.17 14.67
C ALA A 170 -18.60 0.96 14.37
N GLU A 171 -19.63 1.13 13.52
CA GLU A 171 -20.48 0.03 13.06
C GLU A 171 -19.68 -1.02 12.29
N LEU A 172 -18.80 -0.61 11.37
CA LEU A 172 -17.95 -1.50 10.59
C LEU A 172 -17.05 -2.36 11.49
N PHE A 173 -16.44 -1.76 12.51
CA PHE A 173 -15.55 -2.49 13.43
C PHE A 173 -16.30 -3.26 14.53
N SER A 174 -17.63 -3.16 14.62
CA SER A 174 -18.45 -3.91 15.57
C SER A 174 -19.05 -5.20 14.99
N LYS A 175 -18.92 -5.39 13.67
CA LYS A 175 -19.39 -6.60 12.96
C LYS A 175 -18.41 -7.75 13.13
#